data_9811cd85c230db12f3b1b50c79e276c3
#
_entry.id   9811cd85c230db12f3b1b50c79e276c3
#
_cell.length_a   1.000
_cell.length_b   1.000
_cell.length_c   1.000
_cell.angle_alpha   90.00
_cell.angle_beta   90.00
_cell.angle_gamma   90.00
#
_symmetry.space_group_name_H-M   'P 1'
#
loop_
_entity.id
_entity.type
_entity.pdbx_description
1 polymer ?
#
loop_
_entity_poly.entity_id
_entity_poly.type
_entity_poly.pdbx_seq_one_letter_code
_entity_poly.pdbx_strand_id
1 'polypeptide(L)'
;NNVMEDFGYQKIERYNEETLEKLAYHYKEIISLLGEDVNREGLLATPMRVAKAMQFFTHGYDLKPEEILRSAMFKEDYKQMVIVKDIEIYSLCEHHMVPMVGKAHVAYIPNGYIVGLSKIPRIVDVFARRLQVQERLTQQIKDCIQNTLNPLGVAVVIEARHLCMSMRGVQKQNSVTTTSDFTGAFLKNKETREEFMHLIGVNLL
;
A
#
# COMPACT_ATOMS: atom_id res chain seq x y z
N ASN A 1 -30.41 6.21 4.40
CA ASN A 1 -29.50 5.31 5.14
C ASN A 1 -29.21 4.09 4.26
N ASN A 2 -28.33 4.25 3.29
CA ASN A 2 -27.78 3.10 2.58
C ASN A 2 -26.46 2.71 3.27
N VAL A 3 -26.54 1.69 4.10
CA VAL A 3 -25.37 0.93 4.52
C VAL A 3 -24.96 0.11 3.28
N MET A 4 -24.02 0.62 2.50
CA MET A 4 -23.35 -0.21 1.50
C MET A 4 -22.49 -1.22 2.25
N GLU A 5 -22.81 -2.50 2.06
CA GLU A 5 -21.98 -3.59 2.54
C GLU A 5 -20.56 -3.43 1.97
N ASP A 6 -19.59 -3.33 2.87
CA ASP A 6 -18.18 -3.07 2.58
C ASP A 6 -17.52 -4.38 2.12
N PHE A 7 -17.54 -4.66 0.83
CA PHE A 7 -16.84 -5.80 0.22
C PHE A 7 -15.32 -5.59 0.05
N GLY A 8 -14.71 -4.74 0.87
CA GLY A 8 -13.25 -4.57 0.90
C GLY A 8 -12.66 -3.76 -0.26
N TYR A 9 -13.47 -3.36 -1.25
CA TYR A 9 -13.07 -2.52 -2.36
C TYR A 9 -13.85 -1.21 -2.34
N GLN A 10 -13.18 -0.12 -2.01
CA GLN A 10 -13.77 1.21 -2.19
C GLN A 10 -13.50 1.69 -3.62
N LYS A 11 -14.52 1.68 -4.44
CA LYS A 11 -14.50 2.38 -5.71
C LYS A 11 -14.46 3.88 -5.42
N ILE A 12 -13.37 4.55 -5.78
CA ILE A 12 -13.29 5.99 -5.67
C ILE A 12 -14.07 6.57 -6.84
N GLU A 13 -15.29 7.03 -6.55
CA GLU A 13 -16.19 7.60 -7.55
C GLU A 13 -16.15 9.13 -7.57
N ARG A 14 -15.47 9.75 -6.60
CA ARG A 14 -15.40 11.21 -6.50
C ARG A 14 -13.97 11.67 -6.70
N TYR A 15 -13.74 12.23 -7.86
CA TYR A 15 -12.52 12.96 -8.18
C TYR A 15 -12.74 14.46 -7.92
N ASN A 16 -11.67 15.16 -7.57
CA ASN A 16 -11.69 16.61 -7.56
C ASN A 16 -11.61 17.12 -9.02
N GLU A 17 -12.71 17.62 -9.55
CA GLU A 17 -12.82 18.03 -10.96
C GLU A 17 -11.79 19.11 -11.34
N GLU A 18 -11.60 20.11 -10.48
CA GLU A 18 -10.61 21.18 -10.73
C GLU A 18 -9.19 20.61 -10.84
N THR A 19 -8.83 19.69 -9.93
CA THR A 19 -7.53 19.01 -9.96
C THR A 19 -7.39 18.13 -11.20
N LEU A 20 -8.46 17.41 -11.60
CA LEU A 20 -8.45 16.59 -12.81
C LEU A 20 -8.19 17.42 -14.07
N GLU A 21 -8.85 18.57 -14.20
CA GLU A 21 -8.67 19.45 -15.36
C GLU A 21 -7.23 19.98 -15.43
N LYS A 22 -6.67 20.41 -14.31
CA LYS A 22 -5.27 20.86 -14.24
C LYS A 22 -4.29 19.74 -14.57
N LEU A 23 -4.48 18.54 -14.01
CA LEU A 23 -3.65 17.38 -14.31
C LEU A 23 -3.76 17.02 -15.81
N ALA A 24 -4.97 16.96 -16.36
CA ALA A 24 -5.18 16.63 -17.75
C ALA A 24 -4.49 17.63 -18.68
N TYR A 25 -4.55 18.92 -18.38
CA TYR A 25 -3.82 19.95 -19.11
C TYR A 25 -2.32 19.67 -19.13
N HIS A 26 -1.71 19.42 -17.97
CA HIS A 26 -0.28 19.16 -17.88
C HIS A 26 0.11 17.85 -18.56
N TYR A 27 -0.70 16.80 -18.47
CA TYR A 27 -0.43 15.55 -19.20
C TYR A 27 -0.54 15.70 -20.71
N LYS A 28 -1.44 16.54 -21.21
CA LYS A 28 -1.48 16.89 -22.64
C LYS A 28 -0.17 17.53 -23.09
N GLU A 29 0.35 18.49 -22.32
CA GLU A 29 1.63 19.11 -22.59
C GLU A 29 2.80 18.11 -22.55
N ILE A 30 2.81 17.24 -21.54
CA ILE A 30 3.84 16.19 -21.40
C ILE A 30 3.84 15.26 -22.63
N ILE A 31 2.67 14.79 -23.07
CA ILE A 31 2.55 13.91 -24.24
C ILE A 31 3.12 14.59 -25.48
N SER A 32 2.80 15.86 -25.68
CA SER A 32 3.35 16.66 -26.80
C SER A 32 4.87 16.77 -26.71
N LEU A 33 5.40 17.06 -25.53
CA LEU A 33 6.85 17.18 -25.30
C LEU A 33 7.60 15.86 -25.50
N LEU A 34 6.94 14.71 -25.30
CA LEU A 34 7.48 13.39 -25.60
C LEU A 34 7.56 13.10 -27.10
N GLY A 35 7.02 13.98 -27.95
CA GLY A 35 7.06 13.84 -29.39
C GLY A 35 5.84 13.15 -30.01
N GLU A 36 4.76 12.97 -29.23
CA GLU A 36 3.52 12.37 -29.72
C GLU A 36 2.51 13.40 -30.22
N ASP A 37 1.68 13.00 -31.20
CA ASP A 37 0.53 13.78 -31.62
C ASP A 37 -0.64 13.59 -30.68
N VAL A 38 -0.87 14.57 -29.81
CA VAL A 38 -1.95 14.55 -28.81
C VAL A 38 -3.35 14.55 -29.44
N ASN A 39 -3.46 14.89 -30.73
CA ASN A 39 -4.74 14.96 -31.44
C ASN A 39 -5.08 13.66 -32.20
N ARG A 40 -4.18 12.69 -32.24
CA ARG A 40 -4.51 11.39 -32.81
C ARG A 40 -5.57 10.66 -31.96
N GLU A 41 -6.46 9.94 -32.60
CA GLU A 41 -7.64 9.32 -31.99
C GLU A 41 -7.35 8.57 -30.69
N GLY A 42 -6.28 7.76 -30.67
CA GLY A 42 -5.89 6.98 -29.50
C GLY A 42 -5.45 7.80 -28.28
N LEU A 43 -5.08 9.07 -28.45
CA LEU A 43 -4.60 9.95 -27.38
C LEU A 43 -5.57 11.05 -26.97
N LEU A 44 -6.69 11.24 -27.66
CA LEU A 44 -7.65 12.32 -27.37
C LEU A 44 -8.15 12.27 -25.90
N ALA A 45 -8.44 11.08 -25.41
CA ALA A 45 -8.93 10.90 -24.04
C ALA A 45 -7.81 10.61 -23.01
N THR A 46 -6.57 10.42 -23.44
CA THR A 46 -5.45 10.01 -22.59
C THR A 46 -5.14 11.01 -21.47
N PRO A 47 -5.09 12.33 -21.70
CA PRO A 47 -4.80 13.28 -20.63
C PRO A 47 -5.76 13.13 -19.44
N MET A 48 -7.05 13.03 -19.68
CA MET A 48 -8.04 12.86 -18.63
C MET A 48 -7.98 11.46 -17.99
N ARG A 49 -7.74 10.43 -18.78
CA ARG A 49 -7.56 9.05 -18.24
C ARG A 49 -6.36 8.96 -17.30
N VAL A 50 -5.23 9.56 -17.69
CA VAL A 50 -4.03 9.59 -16.84
C VAL A 50 -4.28 10.42 -15.58
N ALA A 51 -4.96 11.57 -15.70
CA ALA A 51 -5.31 12.38 -14.54
C ALA A 51 -6.12 11.59 -13.50
N LYS A 52 -7.15 10.87 -13.95
CA LYS A 52 -7.96 10.00 -13.08
C LYS A 52 -7.14 8.86 -12.48
N ALA A 53 -6.31 8.21 -13.28
CA ALA A 53 -5.44 7.14 -12.82
C ALA A 53 -4.48 7.64 -11.73
N MET A 54 -3.86 8.79 -11.93
CA MET A 54 -2.94 9.37 -10.95
C MET A 54 -3.62 9.75 -9.63
N GLN A 55 -4.83 10.29 -9.67
CA GLN A 55 -5.61 10.51 -8.45
C GLN A 55 -5.93 9.20 -7.74
N PHE A 56 -6.30 8.16 -8.49
CA PHE A 56 -6.53 6.83 -7.91
C PHE A 56 -5.25 6.25 -7.29
N PHE A 57 -4.11 6.32 -7.97
CA PHE A 57 -2.84 5.79 -7.47
C PHE A 57 -2.32 6.52 -6.23
N THR A 58 -2.79 7.72 -5.97
CA THR A 58 -2.34 8.57 -4.86
C THR A 58 -3.45 8.94 -3.88
N HIS A 59 -4.58 8.24 -3.91
CA HIS A 59 -5.72 8.54 -3.04
C HIS A 59 -5.46 8.28 -1.56
N GLY A 60 -4.41 7.55 -1.24
CA GLY A 60 -4.01 7.28 0.13
C GLY A 60 -3.71 8.55 0.94
N TYR A 61 -3.38 9.66 0.29
CA TYR A 61 -3.21 10.94 0.98
C TYR A 61 -4.50 11.49 1.59
N ASP A 62 -5.65 11.12 1.05
CA ASP A 62 -6.96 11.62 1.47
C ASP A 62 -7.60 10.78 2.58
N LEU A 63 -6.95 9.69 2.98
CA LEU A 63 -7.46 8.72 3.95
C LEU A 63 -6.65 8.75 5.25
N LYS A 64 -7.35 8.43 6.35
CA LYS A 64 -6.78 8.35 7.70
C LYS A 64 -6.74 6.89 8.16
N PRO A 65 -5.59 6.22 8.07
CA PRO A 65 -5.49 4.80 8.36
C PRO A 65 -5.84 4.46 9.81
N GLU A 66 -5.53 5.33 10.78
CA GLU A 66 -5.85 5.12 12.19
C GLU A 66 -7.37 5.07 12.43
N GLU A 67 -8.14 5.90 11.72
CA GLU A 67 -9.60 5.89 11.80
C GLU A 67 -10.18 4.61 11.21
N ILE A 68 -9.57 4.10 10.14
CA ILE A 68 -9.96 2.81 9.53
C ILE A 68 -9.79 1.68 10.53
N LEU A 69 -8.66 1.60 11.23
CA LEU A 69 -8.44 0.59 12.26
C LEU A 69 -9.42 0.74 13.43
N ARG A 70 -9.59 1.95 13.96
CA ARG A 70 -10.48 2.22 15.08
C ARG A 70 -11.93 1.88 14.78
N SER A 71 -12.36 2.02 13.54
CA SER A 71 -13.75 1.72 13.12
C SER A 71 -14.15 0.25 13.30
N ALA A 72 -13.19 -0.65 13.46
CA ALA A 72 -13.44 -2.09 13.60
C ALA A 72 -12.56 -2.74 14.67
N MET A 73 -12.18 -1.98 15.70
CA MET A 73 -11.53 -2.51 16.90
C MET A 73 -12.56 -3.03 17.89
N PHE A 74 -12.32 -4.19 18.47
CA PHE A 74 -13.15 -4.76 19.54
C PHE A 74 -12.32 -5.55 20.54
N LYS A 75 -12.87 -5.66 21.75
CA LYS A 75 -12.21 -6.40 22.84
C LYS A 75 -12.24 -7.89 22.56
N GLU A 76 -11.10 -8.53 22.69
CA GLU A 76 -10.97 -9.98 22.58
C GLU A 76 -9.76 -10.46 23.39
N ASP A 77 -9.92 -11.55 24.13
CA ASP A 77 -8.84 -12.16 24.91
C ASP A 77 -8.11 -13.24 24.08
N TYR A 78 -7.62 -12.83 22.92
CA TYR A 78 -6.76 -13.66 22.08
C TYR A 78 -5.31 -13.24 22.27
N LYS A 79 -4.42 -14.20 22.52
CA LYS A 79 -3.03 -13.92 22.92
C LYS A 79 -2.00 -14.45 21.92
N GLN A 80 -2.47 -15.05 20.84
CA GLN A 80 -1.61 -15.58 19.80
C GLN A 80 -1.43 -14.56 18.67
N MET A 81 -0.45 -14.82 17.84
CA MET A 81 -0.17 -14.04 16.64
C MET A 81 -1.35 -14.10 15.66
N VAL A 82 -1.77 -12.94 15.20
CA VAL A 82 -2.70 -12.80 14.05
C VAL A 82 -1.89 -12.40 12.84
N ILE A 83 -2.00 -13.17 11.76
CA ILE A 83 -1.26 -12.92 10.52
C ILE A 83 -2.23 -12.72 9.37
N VAL A 84 -2.03 -11.62 8.62
CA VAL A 84 -2.64 -11.41 7.31
C VAL A 84 -1.51 -11.36 6.30
N LYS A 85 -1.45 -12.35 5.43
CA LYS A 85 -0.36 -12.51 4.46
C LYS A 85 -0.83 -12.35 3.03
N ASP A 86 0.14 -12.22 2.12
CA ASP A 86 -0.11 -12.08 0.67
C ASP A 86 -1.01 -10.89 0.32
N ILE A 87 -0.89 -9.79 1.06
CA ILE A 87 -1.60 -8.55 0.76
C ILE A 87 -0.94 -7.90 -0.46
N GLU A 88 -1.68 -7.79 -1.55
CA GLU A 88 -1.16 -7.15 -2.77
C GLU A 88 -0.83 -5.68 -2.54
N ILE A 89 0.32 -5.25 -3.05
CA ILE A 89 0.77 -3.86 -3.02
C ILE A 89 0.95 -3.35 -4.43
N TYR A 90 0.36 -2.18 -4.67
CA TYR A 90 0.59 -1.36 -5.85
C TYR A 90 0.92 0.06 -5.38
N SER A 91 2.11 0.53 -5.69
CA SER A 91 2.59 1.84 -5.29
C SER A 91 3.37 2.52 -6.41
N LEU A 92 3.67 3.78 -6.24
CA LEU A 92 4.56 4.53 -7.13
C LEU A 92 5.82 4.94 -6.36
N CYS A 93 6.99 4.67 -6.93
CA CYS A 93 8.22 5.14 -6.32
C CYS A 93 8.30 6.68 -6.40
N GLU A 94 8.71 7.31 -5.31
CA GLU A 94 8.76 8.78 -5.25
C GLU A 94 9.84 9.39 -6.15
N HIS A 95 10.86 8.61 -6.52
CA HIS A 95 11.97 9.11 -7.33
C HIS A 95 11.65 9.19 -8.83
N HIS A 96 10.78 8.32 -9.33
CA HIS A 96 10.51 8.20 -10.77
C HIS A 96 9.02 8.13 -11.11
N MET A 97 8.14 8.03 -10.11
CA MET A 97 6.69 7.79 -10.31
C MET A 97 6.40 6.56 -11.17
N VAL A 98 7.23 5.55 -11.05
CA VAL A 98 7.10 4.26 -11.75
C VAL A 98 6.60 3.21 -10.76
N PRO A 99 5.77 2.24 -11.19
CA PRO A 99 5.19 1.27 -10.27
C PRO A 99 6.19 0.44 -9.48
N MET A 100 5.83 0.22 -8.23
CA MET A 100 6.38 -0.78 -7.33
C MET A 100 5.25 -1.76 -7.02
N VAL A 101 5.45 -3.03 -7.31
CA VAL A 101 4.43 -4.07 -7.21
C VAL A 101 4.94 -5.21 -6.35
N GLY A 102 4.13 -5.65 -5.41
CA GLY A 102 4.55 -6.74 -4.52
C GLY A 102 3.48 -7.20 -3.55
N LYS A 103 3.95 -7.72 -2.42
CA LYS A 103 3.12 -8.27 -1.36
C LYS A 103 3.58 -7.78 0.01
N ALA A 104 2.64 -7.54 0.91
CA ALA A 104 2.90 -7.33 2.32
C ALA A 104 2.38 -8.50 3.16
N HIS A 105 3.13 -8.82 4.20
CA HIS A 105 2.73 -9.74 5.24
C HIS A 105 2.75 -8.99 6.56
N VAL A 106 1.64 -9.00 7.26
CA VAL A 106 1.45 -8.23 8.49
C VAL A 106 1.01 -9.15 9.61
N ALA A 107 1.66 -9.04 10.76
CA ALA A 107 1.25 -9.74 11.96
C ALA A 107 1.22 -8.80 13.16
N TYR A 108 0.35 -9.09 14.11
CA TYR A 108 0.37 -8.47 15.43
C TYR A 108 -0.02 -9.49 16.48
N ILE A 109 0.42 -9.27 17.71
CA ILE A 109 0.02 -10.05 18.88
C ILE A 109 -0.91 -9.18 19.70
N PRO A 110 -2.21 -9.53 19.79
CA PRO A 110 -3.20 -8.72 20.50
C PRO A 110 -2.85 -8.46 21.97
N ASN A 111 -3.25 -7.31 22.43
CA ASN A 111 -3.17 -6.89 23.84
C ASN A 111 -4.53 -6.37 24.30
N GLY A 112 -5.53 -7.25 24.30
CA GLY A 112 -6.90 -6.94 24.69
C GLY A 112 -7.81 -6.45 23.57
N TYR A 113 -7.27 -6.11 22.41
CA TYR A 113 -8.02 -5.66 21.24
C TYR A 113 -7.57 -6.38 19.99
N ILE A 114 -8.54 -6.74 19.17
CA ILE A 114 -8.31 -7.18 17.78
C ILE A 114 -8.99 -6.20 16.82
N VAL A 115 -8.66 -6.31 15.56
CA VAL A 115 -9.26 -5.50 14.48
C VAL A 115 -9.84 -6.42 13.41
N GLY A 116 -10.91 -5.98 12.78
CA GLY A 116 -11.48 -6.71 11.65
C GLY A 116 -10.42 -6.97 10.56
N LEU A 117 -10.32 -8.23 10.13
CA LEU A 117 -9.23 -8.69 9.24
C LEU A 117 -9.13 -7.87 7.94
N SER A 118 -10.25 -7.42 7.41
CA SER A 118 -10.29 -6.58 6.19
C SER A 118 -9.64 -5.20 6.37
N LYS A 119 -9.48 -4.72 7.59
CA LYS A 119 -8.90 -3.39 7.86
C LYS A 119 -7.39 -3.38 7.70
N ILE A 120 -6.72 -4.51 7.90
CA ILE A 120 -5.26 -4.60 7.70
C ILE A 120 -4.89 -4.39 6.23
N PRO A 121 -5.45 -5.11 5.24
CA PRO A 121 -5.21 -4.80 3.83
C PRO A 121 -5.58 -3.36 3.44
N ARG A 122 -6.63 -2.81 4.04
CA ARG A 122 -7.06 -1.43 3.75
C ARG A 122 -6.03 -0.40 4.18
N ILE A 123 -5.46 -0.51 5.37
CA ILE A 123 -4.42 0.44 5.78
C ILE A 123 -3.12 0.25 4.99
N VAL A 124 -2.79 -0.97 4.62
CA VAL A 124 -1.66 -1.23 3.71
C VAL A 124 -1.87 -0.48 2.40
N ASP A 125 -3.07 -0.55 1.82
CA ASP A 125 -3.40 0.18 0.58
C ASP A 125 -3.37 1.69 0.78
N VAL A 126 -3.84 2.23 1.90
CA VAL A 126 -3.75 3.67 2.22
C VAL A 126 -2.31 4.18 2.13
N PHE A 127 -1.37 3.46 2.72
CA PHE A 127 0.04 3.85 2.68
C PHE A 127 0.70 3.56 1.32
N ALA A 128 0.30 2.48 0.64
CA ALA A 128 0.82 2.15 -0.68
C ALA A 128 0.38 3.14 -1.77
N ARG A 129 -0.87 3.65 -1.68
CA ARG A 129 -1.43 4.62 -2.64
C ARG A 129 -0.92 6.05 -2.39
N ARG A 130 0.40 6.19 -2.34
CA ARG A 130 1.16 7.44 -2.17
C ARG A 130 2.43 7.36 -2.99
N LEU A 131 3.15 8.45 -3.15
CA LEU A 131 4.53 8.41 -3.61
C LEU A 131 5.40 7.86 -2.48
N GLN A 132 6.07 6.72 -2.70
CA GLN A 132 6.69 5.95 -1.63
C GLN A 132 8.15 5.55 -1.92
N VAL A 133 8.83 5.23 -0.83
CA VAL A 133 9.97 4.31 -0.80
C VAL A 133 9.57 3.09 0.04
N GLN A 134 10.05 1.92 -0.32
CA GLN A 134 9.59 0.66 0.29
C GLN A 134 9.87 0.61 1.80
N GLU A 135 10.99 1.14 2.25
CA GLU A 135 11.39 1.21 3.66
C GLU A 135 10.40 2.04 4.48
N ARG A 136 10.02 3.21 3.98
CA ARG A 136 9.03 4.08 4.63
C ARG A 136 7.66 3.44 4.66
N LEU A 137 7.23 2.81 3.56
CA LEU A 137 5.96 2.09 3.48
C LEU A 137 5.88 1.02 4.57
N THR A 138 6.92 0.22 4.72
CA THR A 138 7.03 -0.83 5.74
C THR A 138 6.91 -0.25 7.16
N GLN A 139 7.65 0.82 7.43
CA GLN A 139 7.65 1.50 8.73
C GLN A 139 6.30 2.13 9.05
N GLN A 140 5.67 2.81 8.09
CA GLN A 140 4.38 3.47 8.30
C GLN A 140 3.28 2.48 8.63
N ILE A 141 3.24 1.33 7.97
CA ILE A 141 2.27 0.27 8.29
C ILE A 141 2.46 -0.24 9.72
N LYS A 142 3.71 -0.55 10.08
CA LYS A 142 4.05 -1.01 11.44
C LYS A 142 3.67 0.03 12.49
N ASP A 143 4.05 1.27 12.30
CA ASP A 143 3.78 2.35 13.27
C ASP A 143 2.29 2.61 13.45
N CYS A 144 1.52 2.59 12.36
CA CYS A 144 0.08 2.78 12.40
C CYS A 144 -0.59 1.70 13.27
N ILE A 145 -0.23 0.44 13.08
CA ILE A 145 -0.79 -0.67 13.86
C ILE A 145 -0.34 -0.58 15.31
N GLN A 146 0.96 -0.36 15.55
CA GLN A 146 1.51 -0.26 16.90
C GLN A 146 0.85 0.87 17.71
N ASN A 147 0.73 2.05 17.11
CA ASN A 147 0.21 3.23 17.82
C ASN A 147 -1.32 3.22 17.97
N THR A 148 -2.04 2.49 17.12
CA THR A 148 -3.51 2.46 17.16
C THR A 148 -4.06 1.32 18.00
N LEU A 149 -3.54 0.09 17.85
CA LEU A 149 -4.00 -1.09 18.58
C LEU A 149 -3.27 -1.30 19.91
N ASN A 150 -2.08 -0.72 20.06
CA ASN A 150 -1.17 -0.97 21.17
C ASN A 150 -0.95 -2.49 21.46
N PRO A 151 -0.62 -3.29 20.44
CA PRO A 151 -0.42 -4.73 20.59
C PRO A 151 0.89 -5.03 21.33
N LEU A 152 1.11 -6.29 21.69
CA LEU A 152 2.36 -6.75 22.29
C LEU A 152 3.52 -6.76 21.29
N GLY A 153 3.23 -6.69 20.02
CA GLY A 153 4.20 -6.58 18.96
C GLY A 153 3.55 -6.53 17.59
N VAL A 154 4.26 -5.98 16.62
CA VAL A 154 3.89 -5.91 15.20
C VAL A 154 5.05 -6.41 14.37
N ALA A 155 4.75 -7.12 13.31
CA ALA A 155 5.71 -7.51 12.28
C ALA A 155 5.15 -7.14 10.90
N VAL A 156 5.96 -6.51 10.08
CA VAL A 156 5.65 -6.21 8.68
C VAL A 156 6.82 -6.64 7.81
N VAL A 157 6.52 -7.41 6.77
CA VAL A 157 7.47 -7.78 5.73
C VAL A 157 6.85 -7.43 4.38
N ILE A 158 7.60 -6.76 3.54
CA ILE A 158 7.21 -6.40 2.17
C ILE A 158 8.23 -6.97 1.19
N GLU A 159 7.74 -7.63 0.15
CA GLU A 159 8.50 -8.11 -0.98
C GLU A 159 7.97 -7.42 -2.23
N ALA A 160 8.81 -6.69 -2.95
CA ALA A 160 8.37 -5.94 -4.11
C ALA A 160 9.38 -5.90 -5.24
N ARG A 161 8.86 -5.79 -6.45
CA ARG A 161 9.60 -5.47 -7.66
C ARG A 161 9.41 -4.00 -7.99
N HIS A 162 10.52 -3.35 -8.33
CA HIS A 162 10.55 -1.95 -8.69
C HIS A 162 10.74 -1.82 -10.21
N LEU A 163 9.72 -1.35 -10.91
CA LEU A 163 9.80 -1.22 -12.37
C LEU A 163 10.80 -0.14 -12.81
N CYS A 164 11.15 0.79 -11.94
CA CYS A 164 12.24 1.73 -12.19
C CYS A 164 13.61 1.05 -12.35
N MET A 165 13.78 -0.15 -11.80
CA MET A 165 14.97 -0.97 -12.00
C MET A 165 14.89 -1.86 -13.25
N SER A 166 13.69 -2.29 -13.61
CA SER A 166 13.46 -3.21 -14.76
C SER A 166 13.37 -2.48 -16.08
N MET A 167 12.69 -1.33 -16.12
CA MET A 167 12.41 -0.57 -17.34
C MET A 167 13.54 0.40 -17.70
N ARG A 168 14.37 0.74 -16.73
CA ARG A 168 15.51 1.68 -16.88
C ARG A 168 16.59 1.39 -15.84
N GLY A 169 17.66 2.18 -15.82
CA GLY A 169 18.71 2.07 -14.81
C GLY A 169 19.47 0.76 -14.92
N VAL A 170 19.49 -0.02 -13.84
CA VAL A 170 20.27 -1.28 -13.77
C VAL A 170 19.70 -2.40 -14.64
N GLN A 171 18.47 -2.32 -15.08
CA GLN A 171 17.77 -3.31 -15.92
C GLN A 171 17.81 -4.75 -15.36
N LYS A 172 17.72 -4.89 -14.02
CA LYS A 172 17.69 -6.18 -13.32
C LYS A 172 16.23 -6.67 -13.19
N GLN A 173 15.76 -7.43 -14.19
CA GLN A 173 14.36 -7.81 -14.35
C GLN A 173 13.79 -8.71 -13.25
N ASN A 174 14.62 -9.56 -12.62
CA ASN A 174 14.18 -10.54 -11.62
C ASN A 174 14.51 -10.15 -10.18
N SER A 175 14.92 -8.92 -9.97
CA SER A 175 15.29 -8.42 -8.64
C SER A 175 14.05 -8.19 -7.78
N VAL A 176 14.02 -8.78 -6.61
CA VAL A 176 13.00 -8.58 -5.57
C VAL A 176 13.66 -7.93 -4.36
N THR A 177 13.08 -6.85 -3.87
CA THR A 177 13.54 -6.19 -2.65
C THR A 177 12.64 -6.62 -1.49
N THR A 178 13.24 -7.07 -0.40
CA THR A 178 12.53 -7.41 0.84
C THR A 178 12.89 -6.41 1.92
N THR A 179 11.87 -5.83 2.55
CA THR A 179 12.01 -4.97 3.72
C THR A 179 11.20 -5.52 4.88
N SER A 180 11.68 -5.33 6.10
CA SER A 180 10.99 -5.78 7.30
C SER A 180 11.12 -4.76 8.42
N ASP A 181 10.12 -4.71 9.29
CA ASP A 181 10.15 -3.92 10.50
C ASP A 181 9.34 -4.60 11.59
N PHE A 182 9.83 -4.52 12.84
CA PHE A 182 9.29 -5.26 13.97
C PHE A 182 9.20 -4.38 15.20
N THR A 183 8.19 -4.65 16.05
CA THR A 183 8.08 -4.06 17.37
C THR A 183 7.83 -5.12 18.45
N GLY A 184 8.01 -4.74 19.69
CA GLY A 184 7.63 -5.55 20.85
C GLY A 184 8.18 -6.96 20.83
N ALA A 185 7.32 -7.96 20.97
CA ALA A 185 7.70 -9.36 21.05
C ALA A 185 8.43 -9.85 19.79
N PHE A 186 8.09 -9.35 18.61
CA PHE A 186 8.81 -9.71 17.37
C PHE A 186 10.24 -9.16 17.33
N LEU A 187 10.45 -8.00 17.92
CA LEU A 187 11.78 -7.38 17.97
C LEU A 187 12.65 -8.03 19.03
N LYS A 188 12.09 -8.32 20.21
CA LYS A 188 12.82 -8.79 21.38
C LYS A 188 13.04 -10.29 21.39
N ASN A 189 12.14 -11.08 20.82
CA ASN A 189 12.14 -12.53 20.87
C ASN A 189 12.40 -13.10 19.46
N LYS A 190 13.54 -13.77 19.32
CA LYS A 190 13.95 -14.37 18.06
C LYS A 190 13.00 -15.47 17.60
N GLU A 191 12.55 -16.33 18.53
CA GLU A 191 11.67 -17.45 18.21
C GLU A 191 10.31 -16.95 17.69
N THR A 192 9.75 -15.89 18.29
CA THR A 192 8.50 -15.26 17.81
C THR A 192 8.66 -14.73 16.39
N ARG A 193 9.77 -14.10 16.11
CA ARG A 193 10.07 -13.58 14.77
C ARG A 193 10.28 -14.72 13.76
N GLU A 194 10.97 -15.77 14.13
CA GLU A 194 11.17 -16.96 13.29
C GLU A 194 9.86 -17.69 13.01
N GLU A 195 8.97 -17.81 13.99
CA GLU A 195 7.63 -18.37 13.80
C GLU A 195 6.85 -17.57 12.76
N PHE A 196 6.84 -16.24 12.87
CA PHE A 196 6.22 -15.37 11.86
C PHE A 196 6.80 -15.61 10.46
N MET A 197 8.12 -15.59 10.33
CA MET A 197 8.80 -15.80 9.05
C MET A 197 8.48 -17.17 8.45
N HIS A 198 8.38 -18.20 9.29
CA HIS A 198 7.99 -19.54 8.86
C HIS A 198 6.52 -19.58 8.36
N LEU A 199 5.60 -18.97 9.10
CA LEU A 199 4.17 -18.99 8.79
C LEU A 199 3.80 -18.17 7.54
N ILE A 200 4.52 -17.11 7.24
CA ILE A 200 4.30 -16.36 6.00
C ILE A 200 4.85 -17.10 4.77
N GLY A 201 5.70 -18.10 4.98
CA GLY A 201 6.26 -18.93 3.92
C GLY A 201 6.84 -18.07 2.81
N VAL A 202 8.02 -17.48 3.04
CA VAL A 202 8.71 -16.70 2.00
C VAL A 202 9.12 -17.66 0.90
N ASN A 203 8.18 -18.05 0.05
CA ASN A 203 8.48 -18.64 -1.23
C ASN A 203 8.94 -17.49 -2.11
N LEU A 204 10.25 -17.34 -2.18
CA LEU A 204 10.88 -16.54 -3.22
C LEU A 204 10.54 -17.20 -4.55
N LEU A 205 9.46 -16.70 -5.20
CA LEU A 205 9.16 -17.03 -6.59
C LEU A 205 10.00 -16.16 -7.50
#